data_b7bb5273ab1bd84486f68f252ea4d90c
#
_entry.id   b7bb5273ab1bd84486f68f252ea4d90c
#
_cell.length_a   1.000
_cell.length_b   1.000
_cell.length_c   1.000
_cell.angle_alpha   90.00
_cell.angle_beta   90.00
_cell.angle_gamma   90.00
#
_symmetry.space_group_name_H-M   'P 1'
#
loop_
_entity.id
_entity.type
_entity.pdbx_description
1 polymer ?
#
loop_
_entity_poly.entity_id
_entity_poly.type
_entity_poly.pdbx_seq_one_letter_code
_entity_poly.pdbx_strand_id
1 'polypeptide(L)'
;MIQKIKILILLNVLMANIAFTKELPALFEVKIPEDQYTNTNDGLNKAFNQLIQKLSGSRSKKFLWRIGDAQLNKIEFVSSYSTELIGEQEFLSVRFNGESLIPELRKIGTPLIGFNRPVILILFKIDTGESAPVYLSSSSSSDQLAAEIKQALKNIALERGVYLELPEFDLEDQNLLNQANILFSPSNYIEEKFYNDAFLAIELVRIGINQWSVNGDLKSISPLQEKQVIEFFKNAVHEFLDDLLEVKPLEPGALGERVMVSIQGLKNFQDFQSVESELDKIFAIKSRSFHAFERTKIDYMTQLFQTKDSLMKELRGSTKFLIKEYNADTNQLKLEYLN
;
A
#
# COMPACT_ATOMS: atom_id res chain seq x y z
N MET A 1 -22.05 -32.98 23.78
CA MET A 1 -22.48 -31.99 22.77
C MET A 1 -21.79 -30.64 22.96
N ILE A 2 -21.75 -30.09 24.16
CA ILE A 2 -21.13 -28.81 24.51
C ILE A 2 -19.60 -28.72 24.19
N GLN A 3 -18.87 -29.82 24.36
CA GLN A 3 -17.43 -29.91 24.10
C GLN A 3 -17.10 -29.85 22.59
N LYS A 4 -17.97 -30.42 21.74
CA LYS A 4 -17.83 -30.31 20.26
C LYS A 4 -18.13 -28.93 19.73
N ILE A 5 -19.04 -28.19 20.37
CA ILE A 5 -19.36 -26.78 20.04
C ILE A 5 -18.20 -25.86 20.41
N LYS A 6 -17.54 -26.07 21.56
CA LYS A 6 -16.34 -25.31 21.96
C LYS A 6 -15.16 -25.49 21.00
N ILE A 7 -14.98 -26.71 20.47
CA ILE A 7 -13.94 -27.01 19.47
C ILE A 7 -14.27 -26.35 18.14
N LEU A 8 -15.54 -26.31 17.73
CA LEU A 8 -15.97 -25.65 16.49
C LEU A 8 -15.83 -24.12 16.57
N ILE A 9 -16.10 -23.52 17.72
CA ILE A 9 -15.90 -22.09 17.97
C ILE A 9 -14.41 -21.76 18.02
N LEU A 10 -13.57 -22.61 18.63
CA LEU A 10 -12.13 -22.45 18.64
C LEU A 10 -11.51 -22.59 17.25
N LEU A 11 -12.07 -23.44 16.39
CA LEU A 11 -11.60 -23.61 15.01
C LEU A 11 -11.94 -22.40 14.12
N ASN A 12 -13.08 -21.72 14.37
CA ASN A 12 -13.44 -20.50 13.67
C ASN A 12 -12.62 -19.28 14.12
N VAL A 13 -12.15 -19.23 15.37
CA VAL A 13 -11.26 -18.17 15.85
C VAL A 13 -9.83 -18.32 15.29
N LEU A 14 -9.44 -19.55 14.88
CA LEU A 14 -8.14 -19.82 14.25
C LEU A 14 -8.09 -19.53 12.74
N MET A 15 -9.24 -19.25 12.11
CA MET A 15 -9.33 -18.75 10.73
C MET A 15 -9.22 -17.20 10.64
N ALA A 16 -8.87 -16.56 11.75
CA ALA A 16 -8.70 -15.11 11.79
C ALA A 16 -7.47 -14.67 10.99
N ASN A 17 -7.75 -14.11 9.84
CA ASN A 17 -6.93 -13.13 9.13
C ASN A 17 -5.49 -13.52 8.83
N ILE A 18 -5.31 -14.37 7.83
CA ILE A 18 -4.06 -14.37 7.08
C ILE A 18 -4.07 -13.05 6.29
N ALA A 19 -3.39 -12.06 6.82
CA ALA A 19 -3.19 -10.79 6.16
C ALA A 19 -2.34 -11.02 4.90
N PHE A 20 -2.92 -10.87 3.74
CA PHE A 20 -2.22 -10.92 2.46
C PHE A 20 -2.05 -9.51 1.92
N THR A 21 -1.05 -8.77 2.38
CA THR A 21 -0.61 -7.62 1.59
C THR A 21 -0.06 -8.12 0.26
N LYS A 22 -0.16 -7.29 -0.76
CA LYS A 22 0.34 -7.64 -2.09
C LYS A 22 1.76 -7.13 -2.26
N GLU A 23 2.66 -8.01 -2.71
CA GLU A 23 3.99 -7.59 -3.16
C GLU A 23 3.84 -6.75 -4.44
N LEU A 24 4.53 -5.60 -4.51
CA LEU A 24 4.59 -4.75 -5.69
C LEU A 24 5.84 -5.08 -6.52
N PRO A 25 5.76 -6.00 -7.50
CA PRO A 25 6.94 -6.46 -8.25
C PRO A 25 7.62 -5.35 -9.04
N ALA A 26 6.84 -4.37 -9.51
CA ALA A 26 7.31 -3.21 -10.29
C ALA A 26 7.61 -2.00 -9.40
N LEU A 27 8.18 -2.20 -8.19
CA LEU A 27 8.47 -1.12 -7.25
C LEU A 27 9.37 -0.04 -7.88
N PHE A 28 10.39 -0.45 -8.63
CA PHE A 28 11.36 0.42 -9.30
C PHE A 28 11.00 0.79 -10.74
N GLU A 29 9.76 0.56 -11.14
CA GLU A 29 9.26 0.97 -12.45
C GLU A 29 8.26 2.12 -12.29
N VAL A 30 8.42 3.14 -13.13
CA VAL A 30 7.54 4.32 -13.16
C VAL A 30 7.12 4.58 -14.60
N LYS A 31 5.84 4.91 -14.79
CA LYS A 31 5.26 5.24 -16.10
C LYS A 31 4.76 6.68 -16.07
N ILE A 32 5.29 7.50 -16.96
CA ILE A 32 4.91 8.91 -17.12
C ILE A 32 4.15 9.07 -18.42
N PRO A 33 2.91 9.59 -18.40
CA PRO A 33 2.16 9.89 -19.62
C PRO A 33 2.90 10.87 -20.54
N GLU A 34 2.80 10.69 -21.85
CA GLU A 34 3.50 11.51 -22.83
C GLU A 34 3.16 13.01 -22.71
N ASP A 35 1.92 13.32 -22.41
CA ASP A 35 1.43 14.69 -22.21
C ASP A 35 2.01 15.38 -20.98
N GLN A 36 2.68 14.65 -20.08
CA GLN A 36 3.26 15.17 -18.85
C GLN A 36 4.75 15.54 -18.97
N TYR A 37 5.42 15.26 -20.08
CA TYR A 37 6.84 15.64 -20.24
C TYR A 37 7.11 16.26 -21.62
N THR A 38 8.11 17.11 -21.69
CA THR A 38 8.45 17.87 -22.92
C THR A 38 9.55 17.20 -23.75
N ASN A 39 10.41 16.42 -23.12
CA ASN A 39 11.49 15.68 -23.74
C ASN A 39 11.92 14.52 -22.82
N THR A 40 12.71 13.58 -23.33
CA THR A 40 13.14 12.40 -22.59
C THR A 40 13.80 12.73 -21.25
N ASN A 41 14.68 13.74 -21.19
CA ASN A 41 15.35 14.11 -19.93
C ASN A 41 14.36 14.65 -18.89
N ASP A 42 13.37 15.46 -19.30
CA ASP A 42 12.29 15.90 -18.44
C ASP A 42 11.46 14.72 -17.94
N GLY A 43 11.14 13.78 -18.84
CA GLY A 43 10.44 12.53 -18.50
C GLY A 43 11.19 11.69 -17.48
N LEU A 44 12.50 11.47 -17.66
CA LEU A 44 13.35 10.73 -16.73
C LEU A 44 13.43 11.42 -15.36
N ASN A 45 13.53 12.76 -15.31
CA ASN A 45 13.52 13.51 -14.06
C ASN A 45 12.19 13.40 -13.32
N LYS A 46 11.07 13.46 -14.04
CA LYS A 46 9.72 13.28 -13.47
C LYS A 46 9.53 11.86 -12.95
N ALA A 47 9.97 10.86 -13.72
CA ALA A 47 9.93 9.47 -13.29
C ALA A 47 10.75 9.24 -12.02
N PHE A 48 11.95 9.84 -11.91
CA PHE A 48 12.74 9.75 -10.69
C PHE A 48 12.03 10.40 -9.49
N ASN A 49 11.46 11.59 -9.67
CA ASN A 49 10.73 12.27 -8.60
C ASN A 49 9.51 11.45 -8.14
N GLN A 50 8.77 10.85 -9.07
CA GLN A 50 7.66 9.95 -8.75
C GLN A 50 8.13 8.67 -8.06
N LEU A 51 9.28 8.11 -8.48
CA LEU A 51 9.88 6.97 -7.77
C LEU A 51 10.19 7.31 -6.32
N ILE A 52 10.75 8.49 -6.04
CA ILE A 52 11.03 8.92 -4.66
C ILE A 52 9.75 9.05 -3.83
N GLN A 53 8.68 9.58 -4.39
CA GLN A 53 7.37 9.62 -3.70
C GLN A 53 6.84 8.21 -3.43
N LYS A 54 6.95 7.32 -4.40
CA LYS A 54 6.56 5.91 -4.30
C LYS A 54 7.37 5.17 -3.23
N LEU A 55 8.68 5.37 -3.17
CA LEU A 55 9.57 4.73 -2.21
C LEU A 55 9.45 5.33 -0.80
N SER A 56 9.30 6.65 -0.68
CA SER A 56 9.20 7.33 0.62
C SER A 56 7.79 7.30 1.21
N GLY A 57 6.78 6.97 0.42
CA GLY A 57 5.37 7.06 0.81
C GLY A 57 4.85 8.48 1.00
N SER A 58 5.64 9.51 0.65
CA SER A 58 5.30 10.91 0.91
C SER A 58 5.43 11.78 -0.34
N ARG A 59 4.51 12.71 -0.53
CA ARG A 59 4.56 13.74 -1.57
C ARG A 59 5.40 14.96 -1.17
N SER A 60 6.01 14.94 0.02
CA SER A 60 6.80 16.08 0.52
C SER A 60 8.01 16.35 -0.36
N LYS A 61 8.15 17.58 -0.81
CA LYS A 61 9.31 18.05 -1.58
C LYS A 61 10.62 18.02 -0.77
N LYS A 62 10.55 17.87 0.55
CA LYS A 62 11.71 17.80 1.45
C LYS A 62 12.72 16.73 1.03
N PHE A 63 12.24 15.57 0.61
CA PHE A 63 13.13 14.48 0.17
C PHE A 63 13.77 14.77 -1.18
N LEU A 64 13.05 15.41 -2.10
CA LEU A 64 13.61 15.83 -3.39
C LEU A 64 14.68 16.93 -3.21
N TRP A 65 14.52 17.82 -2.25
CA TRP A 65 15.53 18.82 -1.91
C TRP A 65 16.79 18.19 -1.33
N ARG A 66 16.65 17.22 -0.40
CA ARG A 66 17.81 16.46 0.11
C ARG A 66 18.60 15.76 -0.99
N ILE A 67 17.92 15.22 -2.00
CA ILE A 67 18.54 14.60 -3.17
C ILE A 67 19.29 15.64 -4.00
N GLY A 68 18.72 16.83 -4.18
CA GLY A 68 19.37 17.97 -4.84
C GLY A 68 20.61 18.45 -4.09
N ASP A 69 20.51 18.63 -2.77
CA ASP A 69 21.62 19.03 -1.91
C ASP A 69 22.76 18.01 -1.93
N ALA A 70 22.43 16.71 -2.02
CA ALA A 70 23.42 15.63 -2.14
C ALA A 70 24.00 15.49 -3.56
N GLN A 71 23.55 16.31 -4.52
CA GLN A 71 23.99 16.32 -5.92
C GLN A 71 23.93 14.94 -6.61
N LEU A 72 22.93 14.11 -6.24
CA LEU A 72 22.77 12.80 -6.84
C LEU A 72 22.40 12.92 -8.33
N ASN A 73 23.18 12.28 -9.18
CA ASN A 73 22.89 12.20 -10.59
C ASN A 73 21.77 11.18 -10.85
N LYS A 74 20.55 11.66 -11.04
CA LYS A 74 19.34 10.85 -11.17
C LYS A 74 19.41 9.84 -12.33
N ILE A 75 20.09 10.20 -13.42
CA ILE A 75 20.17 9.39 -14.64
C ILE A 75 21.05 8.15 -14.43
N GLU A 76 22.02 8.20 -13.54
CA GLU A 76 22.89 7.04 -13.22
C GLU A 76 22.13 5.87 -12.62
N PHE A 77 20.96 6.12 -12.03
CA PHE A 77 20.10 5.08 -11.47
C PHE A 77 19.10 4.48 -12.47
N VAL A 78 19.03 4.99 -13.71
CA VAL A 78 18.16 4.46 -14.75
C VAL A 78 18.79 3.19 -15.34
N SER A 79 18.11 2.05 -15.20
CA SER A 79 18.51 0.79 -15.84
C SER A 79 18.11 0.72 -17.30
N SER A 80 16.87 1.13 -17.58
CA SER A 80 16.31 1.14 -18.93
C SER A 80 15.10 2.06 -19.01
N TYR A 81 14.78 2.52 -20.19
CA TYR A 81 13.52 3.21 -20.48
C TYR A 81 13.02 2.86 -21.88
N SER A 82 11.71 2.90 -22.05
CA SER A 82 11.04 2.66 -23.32
C SER A 82 9.72 3.41 -23.38
N THR A 83 9.20 3.60 -24.57
CA THR A 83 7.84 4.08 -24.75
C THR A 83 6.90 2.89 -24.89
N GLU A 84 5.78 2.92 -24.17
CA GLU A 84 4.75 1.88 -24.16
C GLU A 84 3.37 2.48 -24.43
N LEU A 85 2.59 1.83 -25.28
CA LEU A 85 1.18 2.18 -25.49
C LEU A 85 0.30 1.37 -24.54
N ILE A 86 -0.45 2.04 -23.67
CA ILE A 86 -1.39 1.43 -22.73
C ILE A 86 -2.80 1.98 -23.04
N GLY A 87 -3.64 1.15 -23.65
CA GLY A 87 -4.89 1.62 -24.24
C GLY A 87 -4.62 2.56 -25.42
N GLU A 88 -5.11 3.79 -25.35
CA GLU A 88 -4.90 4.83 -26.36
C GLU A 88 -3.85 5.87 -25.94
N GLN A 89 -3.22 5.70 -24.78
CA GLN A 89 -2.26 6.66 -24.22
C GLN A 89 -0.84 6.10 -24.25
N GLU A 90 0.09 6.93 -24.69
CA GLU A 90 1.53 6.62 -24.69
C GLU A 90 2.18 7.02 -23.38
N PHE A 91 3.08 6.15 -22.88
CA PHE A 91 3.78 6.34 -21.61
C PHE A 91 5.29 6.15 -21.80
N LEU A 92 6.08 6.97 -21.14
CA LEU A 92 7.49 6.70 -20.90
C LEU A 92 7.59 5.76 -19.69
N SER A 93 7.94 4.50 -19.94
CA SER A 93 8.22 3.50 -18.90
C SER A 93 9.70 3.58 -18.54
N VAL A 94 10.01 3.84 -17.28
CA VAL A 94 11.38 3.99 -16.77
C VAL A 94 11.61 3.00 -15.65
N ARG A 95 12.65 2.17 -15.79
CA ARG A 95 13.07 1.21 -14.77
C ARG A 95 14.37 1.68 -14.13
N PHE A 96 14.40 1.67 -12.80
CA PHE A 96 15.53 2.10 -12.00
C PHE A 96 16.26 0.92 -11.37
N ASN A 97 17.57 1.09 -11.14
CA ASN A 97 18.39 0.12 -10.42
C ASN A 97 18.25 0.36 -8.90
N GLY A 98 17.42 -0.47 -8.26
CA GLY A 98 17.19 -0.39 -6.81
C GLY A 98 18.43 -0.69 -5.98
N GLU A 99 19.29 -1.61 -6.43
CA GLU A 99 20.50 -1.99 -5.68
C GLU A 99 21.48 -0.83 -5.54
N SER A 100 21.62 0.00 -6.56
CA SER A 100 22.46 1.19 -6.51
C SER A 100 21.77 2.38 -5.85
N LEU A 101 20.43 2.54 -6.04
CA LEU A 101 19.70 3.69 -5.55
C LEU A 101 19.43 3.65 -4.04
N ILE A 102 19.00 2.50 -3.50
CA ILE A 102 18.61 2.37 -2.09
C ILE A 102 19.72 2.79 -1.12
N PRO A 103 20.99 2.35 -1.28
CA PRO A 103 22.07 2.80 -0.41
C PRO A 103 22.25 4.32 -0.40
N GLU A 104 22.15 4.99 -1.55
CA GLU A 104 22.29 6.44 -1.64
C GLU A 104 21.13 7.18 -0.96
N LEU A 105 19.89 6.71 -1.16
CA LEU A 105 18.72 7.28 -0.46
C LEU A 105 18.83 7.13 1.05
N ARG A 106 19.38 6.01 1.53
CA ARG A 106 19.62 5.76 2.95
C ARG A 106 20.67 6.69 3.55
N LYS A 107 21.77 6.97 2.81
CA LYS A 107 22.81 7.92 3.24
C LYS A 107 22.25 9.33 3.51
N ILE A 108 21.29 9.77 2.70
CA ILE A 108 20.67 11.09 2.85
C ILE A 108 19.44 11.08 3.76
N GLY A 109 19.16 9.96 4.44
CA GLY A 109 18.08 9.84 5.41
C GLY A 109 16.67 9.90 4.80
N THR A 110 16.50 9.38 3.58
CA THR A 110 15.17 9.23 2.99
C THR A 110 14.48 8.02 3.62
N PRO A 111 13.24 8.16 4.15
CA PRO A 111 12.46 7.01 4.59
C PRO A 111 12.11 6.14 3.38
N LEU A 112 12.08 4.83 3.57
CA LEU A 112 11.82 3.89 2.47
C LEU A 112 10.76 2.89 2.90
N ILE A 113 9.82 2.61 2.00
CA ILE A 113 8.84 1.55 2.12
C ILE A 113 9.18 0.47 1.10
N GLY A 114 9.26 -0.78 1.56
CA GLY A 114 9.65 -1.94 0.77
C GLY A 114 8.60 -2.41 -0.24
N PHE A 115 8.75 -3.64 -0.69
CA PHE A 115 7.90 -4.25 -1.72
C PHE A 115 6.49 -4.54 -1.24
N ASN A 116 6.31 -4.79 0.07
CA ASN A 116 5.01 -5.10 0.65
C ASN A 116 4.20 -3.81 0.81
N ARG A 117 3.12 -3.70 0.04
CA ARG A 117 2.30 -2.50 -0.05
C ARG A 117 0.89 -2.76 0.47
N PRO A 118 0.31 -1.77 1.19
CA PRO A 118 -1.03 -1.95 1.73
C PRO A 118 -2.08 -2.06 0.63
N VAL A 119 -3.07 -2.89 0.91
CA VAL A 119 -4.32 -2.98 0.15
C VAL A 119 -5.36 -2.11 0.85
N ILE A 120 -5.82 -1.08 0.19
CA ILE A 120 -6.85 -0.19 0.67
C ILE A 120 -8.14 -0.55 -0.06
N LEU A 121 -9.10 -1.08 0.67
CA LEU A 121 -10.43 -1.38 0.16
C LEU A 121 -11.29 -0.12 0.21
N ILE A 122 -11.93 0.22 -0.91
CA ILE A 122 -12.74 1.43 -1.03
C ILE A 122 -14.19 1.05 -1.31
N LEU A 123 -15.06 1.31 -0.36
CA LEU A 123 -16.51 1.26 -0.56
C LEU A 123 -16.99 2.64 -1.04
N PHE A 124 -17.25 2.77 -2.32
CA PHE A 124 -17.67 4.03 -2.92
C PHE A 124 -19.14 3.97 -3.34
N LYS A 125 -19.98 4.82 -2.75
CA LYS A 125 -21.40 4.95 -3.03
C LYS A 125 -21.66 6.27 -3.77
N ILE A 126 -22.41 6.20 -4.87
CA ILE A 126 -22.90 7.37 -5.61
C ILE A 126 -24.41 7.43 -5.49
N ASP A 127 -24.93 8.53 -4.98
CA ASP A 127 -26.36 8.81 -4.84
C ASP A 127 -26.72 10.06 -5.62
N THR A 128 -27.42 9.90 -6.73
CA THR A 128 -27.89 11.01 -7.57
C THR A 128 -29.25 11.55 -7.11
N GLY A 129 -29.94 10.84 -6.22
CA GLY A 129 -31.35 11.12 -5.83
C GLY A 129 -32.40 10.83 -6.90
N GLU A 130 -32.00 10.42 -8.11
CA GLU A 130 -32.89 10.11 -9.24
C GLU A 130 -33.21 8.61 -9.32
N SER A 131 -32.33 7.77 -8.78
CA SER A 131 -32.42 6.31 -8.78
C SER A 131 -31.90 5.75 -7.48
N ALA A 132 -31.96 4.42 -7.32
CA ALA A 132 -31.27 3.77 -6.20
C ALA A 132 -29.78 4.08 -6.23
N PRO A 133 -29.13 4.30 -5.07
CA PRO A 133 -27.69 4.53 -4.99
C PRO A 133 -26.88 3.42 -5.65
N VAL A 134 -25.79 3.79 -6.31
CA VAL A 134 -24.89 2.85 -6.99
C VAL A 134 -23.60 2.69 -6.18
N TYR A 135 -23.24 1.45 -5.87
CA TYR A 135 -21.94 1.12 -5.31
C TYR A 135 -20.96 0.79 -6.43
N LEU A 136 -19.79 1.44 -6.43
CA LEU A 136 -18.77 1.17 -7.43
C LEU A 136 -18.12 -0.19 -7.17
N SER A 137 -18.01 -0.99 -8.23
CA SER A 137 -17.26 -2.25 -8.24
C SER A 137 -16.16 -2.21 -9.31
N SER A 138 -15.19 -3.10 -9.28
CA SER A 138 -14.12 -3.16 -10.27
C SER A 138 -14.65 -3.42 -11.69
N SER A 139 -15.72 -4.22 -11.83
CA SER A 139 -16.24 -4.73 -13.11
C SER A 139 -17.27 -3.83 -13.81
N SER A 140 -17.98 -2.95 -13.10
CA SER A 140 -19.10 -2.18 -13.69
C SER A 140 -18.88 -0.68 -13.70
N SER A 141 -19.12 0.00 -14.83
CA SER A 141 -19.49 1.42 -14.86
C SER A 141 -20.14 1.76 -16.18
N SER A 142 -21.38 2.23 -16.12
CA SER A 142 -22.10 2.82 -17.25
C SER A 142 -22.11 4.36 -17.17
N ASP A 143 -21.65 4.93 -16.07
CA ASP A 143 -21.66 6.36 -15.79
C ASP A 143 -20.25 6.97 -15.96
N GLN A 144 -20.18 8.14 -16.60
CA GLN A 144 -18.94 8.84 -16.88
C GLN A 144 -18.19 9.20 -15.59
N LEU A 145 -18.87 9.75 -14.58
CA LEU A 145 -18.27 10.12 -13.30
C LEU A 145 -17.67 8.92 -12.57
N ALA A 146 -18.38 7.78 -12.60
CA ALA A 146 -17.88 6.53 -12.05
C ALA A 146 -16.61 6.04 -12.77
N ALA A 147 -16.56 6.16 -14.10
CA ALA A 147 -15.38 5.82 -14.88
C ALA A 147 -14.18 6.74 -14.56
N GLU A 148 -14.42 8.05 -14.41
CA GLU A 148 -13.39 9.02 -14.04
C GLU A 148 -12.85 8.76 -12.62
N ILE A 149 -13.68 8.41 -11.66
CA ILE A 149 -13.27 8.02 -10.30
C ILE A 149 -12.40 6.77 -10.34
N LYS A 150 -12.80 5.73 -11.07
CA LYS A 150 -12.02 4.50 -11.23
C LYS A 150 -10.65 4.76 -11.87
N GLN A 151 -10.62 5.59 -12.91
CA GLN A 151 -9.36 5.97 -13.53
C GLN A 151 -8.46 6.78 -12.58
N ALA A 152 -9.05 7.68 -11.79
CA ALA A 152 -8.32 8.42 -10.76
C ALA A 152 -7.70 7.49 -9.71
N LEU A 153 -8.47 6.51 -9.19
CA LEU A 153 -7.96 5.49 -8.26
C LEU A 153 -6.81 4.70 -8.84
N LYS A 154 -6.95 4.24 -10.09
CA LYS A 154 -5.89 3.50 -10.80
C LYS A 154 -4.61 4.32 -10.94
N ASN A 155 -4.73 5.59 -11.30
CA ASN A 155 -3.59 6.48 -11.46
C ASN A 155 -2.89 6.74 -10.11
N ILE A 156 -3.66 7.01 -9.06
CA ILE A 156 -3.13 7.19 -7.69
C ILE A 156 -2.43 5.92 -7.21
N ALA A 157 -3.02 4.75 -7.43
CA ALA A 157 -2.43 3.47 -7.05
C ALA A 157 -1.06 3.26 -7.71
N LEU A 158 -0.94 3.54 -9.00
CA LEU A 158 0.32 3.44 -9.75
C LEU A 158 1.35 4.47 -9.25
N GLU A 159 0.92 5.72 -9.05
CA GLU A 159 1.78 6.80 -8.58
C GLU A 159 2.34 6.54 -7.18
N ARG A 160 1.47 6.10 -6.25
CA ARG A 160 1.84 5.89 -4.84
C ARG A 160 2.40 4.50 -4.58
N GLY A 161 2.27 3.58 -5.53
CA GLY A 161 2.69 2.20 -5.37
C GLY A 161 1.92 1.48 -4.25
N VAL A 162 0.61 1.58 -4.24
CA VAL A 162 -0.32 0.92 -3.33
C VAL A 162 -1.42 0.22 -4.11
N TYR A 163 -2.20 -0.60 -3.44
CA TYR A 163 -3.38 -1.22 -4.03
C TYR A 163 -4.64 -0.49 -3.53
N LEU A 164 -5.32 0.22 -4.44
CA LEU A 164 -6.64 0.81 -4.19
C LEU A 164 -7.67 -0.08 -4.86
N GLU A 165 -8.40 -0.86 -4.08
CA GLU A 165 -9.30 -1.90 -4.60
C GLU A 165 -10.75 -1.54 -4.35
N LEU A 166 -11.57 -1.74 -5.37
CA LEU A 166 -13.03 -1.70 -5.26
C LEU A 166 -13.53 -3.12 -5.08
N PRO A 167 -14.56 -3.35 -4.23
CA PRO A 167 -15.15 -4.67 -4.05
C PRO A 167 -15.74 -5.21 -5.36
N GLU A 168 -15.74 -6.53 -5.51
CA GLU A 168 -16.51 -7.22 -6.52
C GLU A 168 -17.79 -7.78 -5.87
N PHE A 169 -18.94 -7.18 -6.17
CA PHE A 169 -20.21 -7.57 -5.57
C PHE A 169 -20.85 -8.74 -6.31
N ASP A 170 -21.15 -9.82 -5.59
CA ASP A 170 -22.04 -10.87 -6.07
C ASP A 170 -23.52 -10.48 -5.94
N LEU A 171 -24.43 -11.37 -6.35
CA LEU A 171 -25.87 -11.10 -6.29
C LEU A 171 -26.39 -10.95 -4.85
N GLU A 172 -25.78 -11.63 -3.90
CA GLU A 172 -26.14 -11.54 -2.48
C GLU A 172 -25.74 -10.17 -1.93
N ASP A 173 -24.53 -9.73 -2.23
CA ASP A 173 -24.02 -8.39 -1.87
C ASP A 173 -24.93 -7.29 -2.41
N GLN A 174 -25.28 -7.37 -3.71
CA GLN A 174 -26.14 -6.39 -4.34
C GLN A 174 -27.54 -6.33 -3.69
N ASN A 175 -28.08 -7.49 -3.33
CA ASN A 175 -29.34 -7.55 -2.63
C ASN A 175 -29.26 -6.94 -1.22
N LEU A 176 -28.20 -7.25 -0.47
CA LEU A 176 -27.98 -6.71 0.87
C LEU A 176 -27.74 -5.19 0.86
N LEU A 177 -26.92 -4.70 -0.07
CA LEU A 177 -26.60 -3.27 -0.21
C LEU A 177 -27.82 -2.44 -0.61
N ASN A 178 -28.79 -3.03 -1.34
CA ASN A 178 -30.01 -2.36 -1.76
C ASN A 178 -31.16 -2.47 -0.74
N GLN A 179 -30.98 -3.21 0.35
CA GLN A 179 -32.01 -3.31 1.39
C GLN A 179 -32.05 -2.05 2.25
N ALA A 180 -33.23 -1.48 2.41
CA ALA A 180 -33.48 -0.39 3.36
C ALA A 180 -33.57 -0.93 4.79
N ASN A 181 -32.52 -1.50 5.32
CA ASN A 181 -32.46 -2.02 6.69
C ASN A 181 -31.61 -1.10 7.58
N ILE A 182 -32.28 -0.43 8.53
CA ILE A 182 -31.61 0.52 9.45
C ILE A 182 -30.51 -0.15 10.32
N LEU A 183 -30.63 -1.45 10.56
CA LEU A 183 -29.67 -2.22 11.38
C LEU A 183 -28.49 -2.76 10.56
N PHE A 184 -28.53 -2.67 9.24
CA PHE A 184 -27.48 -3.14 8.36
C PHE A 184 -26.46 -2.02 8.10
N SER A 185 -25.20 -2.28 8.40
CA SER A 185 -24.08 -1.40 8.06
C SER A 185 -23.34 -1.94 6.84
N PRO A 186 -23.55 -1.35 5.65
CA PRO A 186 -22.81 -1.76 4.45
C PRO A 186 -21.29 -1.71 4.64
N SER A 187 -20.79 -0.69 5.31
CA SER A 187 -19.34 -0.52 5.55
C SER A 187 -18.76 -1.68 6.36
N ASN A 188 -19.35 -2.02 7.50
CA ASN A 188 -18.88 -3.12 8.34
C ASN A 188 -18.94 -4.46 7.59
N TYR A 189 -20.03 -4.70 6.86
CA TYR A 189 -20.18 -5.94 6.10
C TYR A 189 -19.09 -6.10 5.03
N ILE A 190 -18.82 -5.04 4.27
CA ILE A 190 -17.80 -5.08 3.19
C ILE A 190 -16.40 -5.14 3.75
N GLU A 191 -16.09 -4.38 4.81
CA GLU A 191 -14.80 -4.40 5.49
C GLU A 191 -14.46 -5.79 6.05
N GLU A 192 -15.46 -6.50 6.61
CA GLU A 192 -15.28 -7.85 7.14
C GLU A 192 -15.21 -8.93 6.05
N LYS A 193 -15.93 -8.74 4.93
CA LYS A 193 -15.99 -9.73 3.84
C LYS A 193 -14.75 -9.75 2.97
N PHE A 194 -14.17 -8.58 2.69
CA PHE A 194 -13.04 -8.42 1.76
C PHE A 194 -11.76 -8.12 2.52
N TYR A 195 -10.67 -8.75 2.06
CA TYR A 195 -9.37 -8.46 2.62
C TYR A 195 -8.96 -7.00 2.41
N ASN A 196 -8.44 -6.37 3.44
CA ASN A 196 -7.86 -5.04 3.39
C ASN A 196 -6.87 -4.79 4.55
N ASP A 197 -5.91 -3.89 4.33
CA ASP A 197 -5.04 -3.34 5.37
C ASP A 197 -5.56 -2.01 5.90
N ALA A 198 -6.41 -1.35 5.09
CA ALA A 198 -7.13 -0.14 5.44
C ALA A 198 -8.43 -0.07 4.62
N PHE A 199 -9.43 0.56 5.19
CA PHE A 199 -10.76 0.68 4.59
C PHE A 199 -11.15 2.15 4.48
N LEU A 200 -11.79 2.51 3.36
CA LEU A 200 -12.38 3.82 3.12
C LEU A 200 -13.83 3.69 2.67
N ALA A 201 -14.76 4.21 3.45
CA ALA A 201 -16.14 4.36 3.06
C ALA A 201 -16.40 5.79 2.58
N ILE A 202 -16.78 5.94 1.32
CA ILE A 202 -16.99 7.23 0.66
C ILE A 202 -18.39 7.26 0.07
N GLU A 203 -19.12 8.32 0.35
CA GLU A 203 -20.44 8.56 -0.21
C GLU A 203 -20.46 9.90 -0.96
N LEU A 204 -20.74 9.85 -2.25
CA LEU A 204 -20.92 11.01 -3.11
C LEU A 204 -22.43 11.22 -3.35
N VAL A 205 -22.96 12.32 -2.84
CA VAL A 205 -24.39 12.65 -2.91
C VAL A 205 -24.60 13.90 -3.74
N ARG A 206 -25.52 13.83 -4.71
CA ARG A 206 -25.97 14.99 -5.48
C ARG A 206 -27.01 15.76 -4.68
N ILE A 207 -26.69 16.98 -4.28
CA ILE A 207 -27.53 17.84 -3.44
C ILE A 207 -28.22 18.96 -4.20
N GLY A 208 -27.95 19.11 -5.49
CA GLY A 208 -28.51 20.12 -6.34
C GLY A 208 -28.07 19.99 -7.80
N ILE A 209 -28.49 20.93 -8.65
CA ILE A 209 -28.06 20.97 -10.05
C ILE A 209 -26.55 21.21 -10.09
N ASN A 210 -25.79 20.23 -10.57
CA ASN A 210 -24.31 20.26 -10.62
C ASN A 210 -23.64 20.52 -9.26
N GLN A 211 -24.31 20.18 -8.14
CA GLN A 211 -23.76 20.32 -6.80
C GLN A 211 -23.70 18.96 -6.11
N TRP A 212 -22.55 18.64 -5.56
CA TRP A 212 -22.25 17.38 -4.91
C TRP A 212 -21.69 17.58 -3.50
N SER A 213 -21.97 16.66 -2.61
CA SER A 213 -21.38 16.55 -1.27
C SER A 213 -20.64 15.23 -1.18
N VAL A 214 -19.43 15.25 -0.63
CA VAL A 214 -18.68 14.03 -0.28
C VAL A 214 -18.79 13.80 1.22
N ASN A 215 -19.20 12.62 1.62
CA ASN A 215 -19.40 12.19 3.00
C ASN A 215 -18.60 10.89 3.28
N GLY A 216 -18.59 10.47 4.54
CA GLY A 216 -17.85 9.29 4.98
C GLY A 216 -16.46 9.66 5.50
N ASP A 217 -15.47 8.80 5.22
CA ASP A 217 -14.09 9.00 5.68
C ASP A 217 -13.39 10.16 4.97
N LEU A 218 -13.77 10.43 3.70
CA LEU A 218 -13.37 11.65 2.98
C LEU A 218 -14.59 12.59 2.95
N LYS A 219 -14.45 13.75 3.58
CA LYS A 219 -15.56 14.68 3.74
C LYS A 219 -15.28 16.04 3.14
N SER A 220 -16.15 16.52 2.23
CA SER A 220 -16.11 17.90 1.77
C SER A 220 -16.71 18.87 2.80
N ILE A 221 -16.03 20.00 3.03
CA ILE A 221 -16.52 21.05 3.95
C ILE A 221 -17.69 21.82 3.33
N SER A 222 -17.68 21.98 2.02
CA SER A 222 -18.72 22.72 1.25
C SER A 222 -19.13 21.91 0.02
N PRO A 223 -20.30 22.23 -0.56
CA PRO A 223 -20.72 21.64 -1.83
C PRO A 223 -19.68 21.85 -2.93
N LEU A 224 -19.45 20.83 -3.72
CA LEU A 224 -18.54 20.83 -4.85
C LEU A 224 -19.31 20.94 -6.17
N GLN A 225 -18.79 21.66 -7.13
CA GLN A 225 -19.27 21.54 -8.51
C GLN A 225 -18.78 20.21 -9.10
N GLU A 226 -19.56 19.61 -10.01
CA GLU A 226 -19.24 18.29 -10.60
C GLU A 226 -17.80 18.20 -11.12
N LYS A 227 -17.32 19.23 -11.84
CA LYS A 227 -15.92 19.31 -12.32
C LYS A 227 -14.86 19.39 -11.21
N GLN A 228 -15.25 19.71 -9.97
CA GLN A 228 -14.35 19.79 -8.82
C GLN A 228 -14.29 18.47 -8.04
N VAL A 229 -15.27 17.56 -8.24
CA VAL A 229 -15.38 16.31 -7.49
C VAL A 229 -14.15 15.46 -7.67
N ILE A 230 -13.69 15.26 -8.90
CA ILE A 230 -12.52 14.42 -9.20
C ILE A 230 -11.24 14.99 -8.58
N GLU A 231 -11.05 16.31 -8.68
CA GLU A 231 -9.86 16.96 -8.11
C GLU A 231 -9.87 16.89 -6.57
N PHE A 232 -11.02 17.16 -5.95
CA PHE A 232 -11.19 16.98 -4.51
C PHE A 232 -10.89 15.55 -4.09
N PHE A 233 -11.47 14.58 -4.79
CA PHE A 233 -11.28 13.16 -4.50
C PHE A 233 -9.80 12.74 -4.59
N LYS A 234 -9.11 13.14 -5.66
CA LYS A 234 -7.66 12.86 -5.81
C LYS A 234 -6.87 13.41 -4.63
N ASN A 235 -7.10 14.68 -4.27
CA ASN A 235 -6.38 15.32 -3.17
C ASN A 235 -6.65 14.63 -1.83
N ALA A 236 -7.91 14.34 -1.52
CA ALA A 236 -8.31 13.70 -0.27
C ALA A 236 -7.73 12.26 -0.14
N VAL A 237 -7.75 11.47 -1.22
CA VAL A 237 -7.11 10.14 -1.23
C VAL A 237 -5.60 10.26 -1.05
N HIS A 238 -4.95 11.22 -1.69
CA HIS A 238 -3.52 11.44 -1.49
C HIS A 238 -3.18 11.85 -0.05
N GLU A 239 -3.98 12.70 0.60
CA GLU A 239 -3.81 13.09 2.01
C GLU A 239 -3.95 11.87 2.92
N PHE A 240 -4.99 11.06 2.71
CA PHE A 240 -5.15 9.79 3.44
C PHE A 240 -3.93 8.88 3.28
N LEU A 241 -3.41 8.75 2.05
CA LEU A 241 -2.24 7.93 1.78
C LEU A 241 -0.95 8.51 2.38
N ASP A 242 -0.82 9.84 2.48
CA ASP A 242 0.33 10.46 3.15
C ASP A 242 0.38 10.05 4.62
N ASP A 243 -0.76 10.03 5.32
CA ASP A 243 -0.86 9.59 6.73
C ASP A 243 -0.64 8.07 6.87
N LEU A 244 -1.28 7.27 6.01
CA LEU A 244 -1.18 5.81 6.06
C LEU A 244 0.25 5.31 5.80
N LEU A 245 0.93 5.93 4.82
CA LEU A 245 2.27 5.55 4.37
C LEU A 245 3.39 6.25 5.14
N GLU A 246 3.05 7.12 6.11
CA GLU A 246 4.07 7.84 6.87
C GLU A 246 5.07 6.88 7.51
N VAL A 247 6.34 7.07 7.14
CA VAL A 247 7.48 6.40 7.77
C VAL A 247 8.34 7.45 8.45
N LYS A 248 8.56 7.29 9.75
CA LYS A 248 9.43 8.18 10.52
C LYS A 248 10.88 7.76 10.34
N PRO A 249 11.69 8.51 9.57
CA PRO A 249 13.10 8.21 9.43
C PRO A 249 13.82 8.47 10.76
N LEU A 250 14.88 7.73 11.01
CA LEU A 250 15.82 8.08 12.06
C LEU A 250 16.60 9.34 11.65
N GLU A 251 17.05 10.11 12.65
CA GLU A 251 17.96 11.23 12.40
C GLU A 251 19.23 10.73 11.69
N PRO A 252 19.81 11.51 10.75
CA PRO A 252 21.04 11.14 10.08
C PRO A 252 22.15 10.84 11.09
N GLY A 253 22.75 9.65 10.99
CA GLY A 253 23.78 9.18 11.91
C GLY A 253 23.28 8.50 13.18
N ALA A 254 21.97 8.49 13.45
CA ALA A 254 21.42 7.72 14.55
C ALA A 254 21.61 6.22 14.34
N LEU A 255 21.94 5.52 15.42
CA LEU A 255 21.92 4.06 15.43
C LEU A 255 20.47 3.62 15.58
N GLY A 256 19.95 2.89 14.57
CA GLY A 256 18.63 2.27 14.66
C GLY A 256 18.56 1.23 15.78
N GLU A 257 17.35 0.83 16.09
CA GLU A 257 17.10 -0.21 17.08
C GLU A 257 17.70 -1.55 16.62
N ARG A 258 18.09 -2.38 17.61
CA ARG A 258 18.46 -3.78 17.37
C ARG A 258 17.28 -4.65 17.79
N VAL A 259 16.83 -5.52 16.88
CA VAL A 259 15.73 -6.44 17.12
C VAL A 259 16.21 -7.85 16.85
N MET A 260 15.96 -8.77 17.78
CA MET A 260 16.15 -10.19 17.53
C MET A 260 14.94 -10.72 16.76
N VAL A 261 15.16 -11.21 15.55
CA VAL A 261 14.11 -11.81 14.72
C VAL A 261 14.28 -13.33 14.74
N SER A 262 13.31 -14.01 15.31
CA SER A 262 13.24 -15.47 15.41
C SER A 262 12.22 -16.01 14.43
N ILE A 263 12.64 -16.81 13.45
CA ILE A 263 11.78 -17.34 12.41
C ILE A 263 11.66 -18.86 12.58
N GLN A 264 10.43 -19.35 12.74
CA GLN A 264 10.12 -20.77 12.91
C GLN A 264 9.43 -21.33 11.67
N GLY A 265 9.36 -22.64 11.55
CA GLY A 265 8.62 -23.32 10.48
C GLY A 265 9.47 -23.73 9.28
N LEU A 266 10.78 -23.57 9.33
CA LEU A 266 11.70 -24.01 8.28
C LEU A 266 11.80 -25.53 8.28
N LYS A 267 11.62 -26.16 7.11
CA LYS A 267 11.66 -27.64 6.95
C LYS A 267 12.89 -28.10 6.17
N ASN A 268 13.45 -27.26 5.32
CA ASN A 268 14.53 -27.60 4.42
C ASN A 268 15.38 -26.38 4.05
N PHE A 269 16.42 -26.61 3.26
CA PHE A 269 17.35 -25.54 2.83
C PHE A 269 16.70 -24.52 1.88
N GLN A 270 15.68 -24.90 1.10
CA GLN A 270 14.96 -23.96 0.23
C GLN A 270 14.15 -22.95 1.05
N ASP A 271 13.56 -23.39 2.17
CA ASP A 271 12.87 -22.48 3.09
C ASP A 271 13.84 -21.45 3.65
N PHE A 272 15.05 -21.88 4.02
CA PHE A 272 16.10 -20.95 4.46
C PHE A 272 16.46 -19.94 3.38
N GLN A 273 16.69 -20.37 2.14
CA GLN A 273 16.98 -19.44 1.04
C GLN A 273 15.82 -18.46 0.77
N SER A 274 14.59 -18.94 0.87
CA SER A 274 13.40 -18.10 0.72
C SER A 274 13.32 -17.06 1.83
N VAL A 275 13.59 -17.44 3.09
CA VAL A 275 13.63 -16.50 4.22
C VAL A 275 14.70 -15.44 4.01
N GLU A 276 15.91 -15.80 3.57
CA GLU A 276 16.97 -14.84 3.26
C GLU A 276 16.50 -13.83 2.18
N SER A 277 15.94 -14.34 1.08
CA SER A 277 15.41 -13.52 -0.01
C SER A 277 14.29 -12.57 0.45
N GLU A 278 13.38 -13.06 1.30
CA GLU A 278 12.27 -12.22 1.81
C GLU A 278 12.78 -11.14 2.79
N LEU A 279 13.74 -11.47 3.64
CA LEU A 279 14.35 -10.48 4.55
C LEU A 279 15.11 -9.38 3.79
N ASP A 280 15.69 -9.69 2.62
CA ASP A 280 16.36 -8.70 1.75
C ASP A 280 15.38 -7.68 1.16
N LYS A 281 14.11 -8.03 1.00
CA LYS A 281 13.06 -7.13 0.53
C LYS A 281 12.58 -6.13 1.59
N ILE A 282 12.94 -6.32 2.87
CA ILE A 282 12.51 -5.47 3.99
C ILE A 282 13.46 -4.29 4.13
N PHE A 283 13.00 -3.11 3.74
CA PHE A 283 13.83 -1.91 3.73
C PHE A 283 14.08 -1.33 5.12
N ALA A 284 13.27 -1.68 6.11
CA ALA A 284 13.51 -1.32 7.50
C ALA A 284 14.81 -1.96 8.06
N ILE A 285 15.27 -3.09 7.51
CA ILE A 285 16.48 -3.80 7.96
C ILE A 285 17.72 -3.16 7.32
N LYS A 286 18.66 -2.69 8.17
CA LYS A 286 19.96 -2.17 7.75
C LYS A 286 20.98 -3.29 7.52
N SER A 287 21.06 -4.19 8.49
CA SER A 287 21.94 -5.34 8.46
C SER A 287 21.35 -6.43 9.35
N ARG A 288 21.67 -7.65 9.03
CA ARG A 288 21.36 -8.80 9.87
C ARG A 288 22.60 -9.65 10.04
N SER A 289 22.74 -10.22 11.21
CA SER A 289 23.75 -11.22 11.51
C SER A 289 23.07 -12.48 12.03
N PHE A 290 23.54 -13.60 11.53
CA PHE A 290 23.12 -14.90 12.02
C PHE A 290 23.47 -15.02 13.51
N HIS A 291 22.52 -15.44 14.32
CA HIS A 291 22.70 -15.63 15.76
C HIS A 291 22.66 -17.10 16.16
N ALA A 292 21.62 -17.82 15.76
CA ALA A 292 21.47 -19.24 16.06
C ALA A 292 20.60 -19.97 15.02
N PHE A 293 20.81 -21.26 14.89
CA PHE A 293 19.95 -22.16 14.11
C PHE A 293 19.64 -23.41 14.95
N GLU A 294 18.37 -23.66 15.19
CA GLU A 294 17.91 -24.79 15.97
C GLU A 294 16.81 -25.54 15.19
N ARG A 295 17.15 -26.70 14.63
CA ARG A 295 16.21 -27.56 13.89
C ARG A 295 15.41 -26.83 12.81
N THR A 296 14.23 -26.27 13.17
CA THR A 296 13.27 -25.59 12.27
C THR A 296 13.17 -24.11 12.55
N LYS A 297 14.08 -23.56 13.36
CA LYS A 297 14.10 -22.17 13.82
C LYS A 297 15.43 -21.53 13.48
N ILE A 298 15.39 -20.27 13.02
CA ILE A 298 16.56 -19.44 12.81
C ILE A 298 16.39 -18.10 13.55
N ASP A 299 17.46 -17.66 14.18
CA ASP A 299 17.52 -16.39 14.89
C ASP A 299 18.52 -15.44 14.21
N TYR A 300 18.07 -14.23 13.93
CA TYR A 300 18.90 -13.13 13.41
C TYR A 300 18.93 -11.98 14.40
N MET A 301 20.10 -11.42 14.63
CA MET A 301 20.22 -10.10 15.22
C MET A 301 20.17 -9.07 14.09
N THR A 302 19.11 -8.26 14.05
CA THR A 302 18.90 -7.24 13.03
C THR A 302 19.19 -5.85 13.58
N GLN A 303 19.83 -5.02 12.76
CA GLN A 303 19.97 -3.57 12.99
C GLN A 303 19.01 -2.87 12.04
N LEU A 304 18.21 -1.93 12.54
CA LEU A 304 17.22 -1.24 11.72
C LEU A 304 17.75 0.08 11.15
N PHE A 305 17.25 0.48 9.97
CA PHE A 305 17.37 1.84 9.43
C PHE A 305 16.26 2.77 9.93
N GLN A 306 15.16 2.17 10.36
CA GLN A 306 13.93 2.85 10.74
C GLN A 306 13.51 2.37 12.12
N THR A 307 12.33 2.77 12.56
CA THR A 307 11.76 2.29 13.81
C THR A 307 11.31 0.84 13.69
N LYS A 308 11.15 0.15 14.81
CA LYS A 308 10.55 -1.19 14.85
C LYS A 308 9.12 -1.21 14.29
N ASP A 309 8.36 -0.10 14.41
CA ASP A 309 7.01 -0.02 13.87
C ASP A 309 7.02 -0.11 12.33
N SER A 310 8.03 0.47 11.68
CA SER A 310 8.23 0.31 10.23
C SER A 310 8.56 -1.14 9.86
N LEU A 311 9.42 -1.81 10.64
CA LEU A 311 9.71 -3.24 10.46
C LEU A 311 8.43 -4.07 10.60
N MET A 312 7.61 -3.79 11.62
CA MET A 312 6.35 -4.50 11.84
C MET A 312 5.35 -4.26 10.71
N LYS A 313 5.27 -3.02 10.19
CA LYS A 313 4.41 -2.71 9.02
C LYS A 313 4.84 -3.51 7.79
N GLU A 314 6.14 -3.53 7.46
CA GLU A 314 6.64 -4.29 6.31
C GLU A 314 6.46 -5.80 6.47
N LEU A 315 6.65 -6.34 7.68
CA LEU A 315 6.46 -7.76 7.97
C LEU A 315 4.99 -8.20 7.95
N ARG A 316 4.08 -7.36 8.46
CA ARG A 316 2.63 -7.63 8.34
C ARG A 316 2.22 -7.75 6.87
N GLY A 317 2.91 -7.02 6.02
CA GLY A 317 2.74 -7.04 4.59
C GLY A 317 3.37 -8.23 3.87
N SER A 318 4.06 -9.12 4.54
CA SER A 318 4.67 -10.28 3.89
C SER A 318 3.69 -11.43 3.73
N THR A 319 3.64 -12.03 2.55
CA THR A 319 2.91 -13.28 2.32
C THR A 319 3.65 -14.51 2.88
N LYS A 320 4.91 -14.34 3.27
CA LYS A 320 5.79 -15.41 3.73
C LYS A 320 6.02 -15.44 5.23
N PHE A 321 5.68 -14.35 5.94
CA PHE A 321 5.86 -14.27 7.37
C PHE A 321 4.56 -13.96 8.10
N LEU A 322 4.26 -14.76 9.12
CA LEU A 322 3.21 -14.45 10.09
C LEU A 322 3.85 -13.99 11.40
N ILE A 323 3.51 -12.79 11.84
CA ILE A 323 3.94 -12.29 13.15
C ILE A 323 3.18 -13.04 14.24
N LYS A 324 3.89 -13.79 15.08
CA LYS A 324 3.30 -14.50 16.21
C LYS A 324 3.30 -13.68 17.48
N GLU A 325 4.43 -13.03 17.79
CA GLU A 325 4.62 -12.34 19.04
C GLU A 325 5.75 -11.30 18.92
N TYR A 326 5.58 -10.19 19.61
CA TYR A 326 6.68 -9.27 19.88
C TYR A 326 6.83 -9.11 21.38
N ASN A 327 8.01 -9.46 21.91
CA ASN A 327 8.37 -9.26 23.31
C ASN A 327 9.18 -7.96 23.46
N ALA A 328 8.58 -6.97 24.11
CA ALA A 328 9.20 -5.66 24.29
C ALA A 328 10.40 -5.68 25.27
N ASP A 329 10.37 -6.57 26.28
CA ASP A 329 11.43 -6.65 27.29
C ASP A 329 12.74 -7.18 26.73
N THR A 330 12.64 -8.15 25.82
CA THR A 330 13.80 -8.76 25.15
C THR A 330 14.08 -8.20 23.76
N ASN A 331 13.25 -7.28 23.29
CA ASN A 331 13.25 -6.74 21.93
C ASN A 331 13.31 -7.85 20.88
N GLN A 332 12.50 -8.91 21.07
CA GLN A 332 12.45 -10.08 20.22
C GLN A 332 11.13 -10.17 19.48
N LEU A 333 11.22 -10.37 18.16
CA LEU A 333 10.12 -10.61 17.25
C LEU A 333 10.11 -12.07 16.81
N LYS A 334 8.99 -12.76 17.04
CA LYS A 334 8.80 -14.15 16.61
C LYS A 334 7.92 -14.20 15.37
N LEU A 335 8.44 -14.81 14.33
CA LEU A 335 7.77 -15.02 13.05
C LEU A 335 7.58 -16.52 12.79
N GLU A 336 6.51 -16.84 12.08
CA GLU A 336 6.34 -18.14 11.44
C GLU A 336 6.48 -17.99 9.93
N TYR A 337 7.33 -18.82 9.34
CA TYR A 337 7.47 -18.89 7.89
C TYR A 337 6.30 -19.68 7.30
N LEU A 338 5.65 -19.10 6.31
CA LEU A 338 4.54 -19.68 5.56
C LEU A 338 5.08 -20.24 4.23
N ASN A 339 4.91 -21.54 4.04
CA ASN A 339 5.31 -22.24 2.80
C ASN A 339 4.30 -22.03 1.67
#